data_0beabe533117fe758af6817556d1194b
#
_entry.id   0beabe533117fe758af6817556d1194b
#
_cell.length_a   1.000
_cell.length_b   1.000
_cell.length_c   1.000
_cell.angle_alpha   90.00
_cell.angle_beta   90.00
_cell.angle_gamma   90.00
#
_symmetry.space_group_name_H-M   'P 1'
#
loop_
_entity.id
_entity.type
_entity.pdbx_description
1 polymer ?
#
loop_
_entity_poly.entity_id
_entity_poly.type
_entity_poly.pdbx_seq_one_letter_code
_entity_poly.pdbx_strand_id
1 'polypeptide(L)'
;EEVGLVGSQYDADRRDHDSIKAIVNNDGVVRNRTLICHTHGFDGLSKAATCVADRMDHPIETPPELNPHSDHWPYVLWGVPGYHVRADTGDVGRGWGHTHADTLDKLSVRDLREQTILVTELVVELASNETTVSRRQPSEIAAQLERENRAEGMQVIGDWPYEAI
;
A
#
# COMPACT_ATOMS: atom_id res chain seq x y z
N GLU A 1 0.08 -11.76 -7.90
CA GLU A 1 -0.76 -10.57 -7.93
C GLU A 1 -1.50 -10.46 -9.26
N GLU A 2 -0.82 -10.52 -10.41
CA GLU A 2 -1.33 -10.26 -11.77
C GLU A 2 -2.54 -11.13 -12.19
N VAL A 3 -2.77 -12.24 -11.52
CA VAL A 3 -3.89 -13.16 -11.78
C VAL A 3 -5.00 -13.10 -10.72
N GLY A 4 -5.04 -12.02 -9.93
CA GLY A 4 -6.12 -11.77 -8.97
C GLY A 4 -5.75 -11.97 -7.51
N LEU A 5 -4.56 -11.56 -7.08
CA LEU A 5 -4.09 -11.57 -5.67
C LEU A 5 -4.07 -12.97 -5.02
N VAL A 6 -4.00 -14.04 -5.82
CA VAL A 6 -4.17 -15.42 -5.34
C VAL A 6 -3.23 -15.79 -4.20
N GLY A 7 -1.96 -15.36 -4.28
CA GLY A 7 -0.96 -15.65 -3.26
C GLY A 7 -1.19 -14.89 -1.95
N SER A 8 -1.43 -13.61 -2.03
CA SER A 8 -1.67 -12.75 -0.87
C SER A 8 -3.00 -13.05 -0.20
N GLN A 9 -4.04 -13.37 -0.96
CA GLN A 9 -5.32 -13.83 -0.41
C GLN A 9 -5.14 -15.15 0.36
N TYR A 10 -4.44 -16.14 -0.27
CA TYR A 10 -4.16 -17.41 0.37
C TYR A 10 -3.40 -17.25 1.70
N ASP A 11 -2.42 -16.34 1.72
CA ASP A 11 -1.64 -16.07 2.94
C ASP A 11 -2.50 -15.34 3.99
N ALA A 12 -3.25 -14.31 3.58
CA ALA A 12 -4.13 -13.55 4.48
C ALA A 12 -5.18 -14.43 5.16
N ASP A 13 -5.78 -15.36 4.44
CA ASP A 13 -6.81 -16.25 4.98
C ASP A 13 -6.28 -17.21 6.07
N ARG A 14 -4.97 -17.40 6.17
CA ARG A 14 -4.33 -18.38 7.05
C ARG A 14 -3.50 -17.76 8.16
N ARG A 15 -3.15 -16.50 8.03
CA ARG A 15 -2.36 -15.81 9.04
C ARG A 15 -3.22 -15.34 10.21
N ASP A 16 -2.63 -15.41 11.37
CA ASP A 16 -3.11 -14.65 12.52
C ASP A 16 -2.83 -13.17 12.29
N HIS A 17 -3.87 -12.42 11.92
CA HIS A 17 -3.76 -11.00 11.65
C HIS A 17 -3.29 -10.23 12.89
N ASP A 18 -3.62 -10.66 14.09
CA ASP A 18 -3.22 -9.97 15.33
C ASP A 18 -1.71 -10.02 15.55
N SER A 19 -1.02 -10.97 14.94
CA SER A 19 0.45 -11.05 14.96
C SER A 19 1.14 -10.08 13.99
N ILE A 20 0.39 -9.43 13.08
CA ILE A 20 0.93 -8.54 12.05
C ILE A 20 0.82 -7.10 12.52
N LYS A 21 1.91 -6.39 12.70
CA LYS A 21 1.90 -4.96 13.04
C LYS A 21 1.49 -4.09 11.86
N ALA A 22 2.08 -4.32 10.70
CA ALA A 22 1.77 -3.63 9.46
C ALA A 22 2.29 -4.42 8.25
N ILE A 23 1.70 -4.15 7.08
CA ILE A 23 2.15 -4.64 5.78
C ILE A 23 2.85 -3.50 5.04
N VAL A 24 3.98 -3.78 4.40
CA VAL A 24 4.66 -2.85 3.49
C VAL A 24 4.75 -3.52 2.12
N ASN A 25 3.87 -3.14 1.23
CA ASN A 25 3.82 -3.65 -0.14
C ASN A 25 4.45 -2.66 -1.11
N ASN A 26 5.47 -3.08 -1.83
CA ASN A 26 6.18 -2.27 -2.81
C ASN A 26 5.76 -2.70 -4.21
N ASP A 27 4.96 -1.87 -4.88
CA ASP A 27 4.46 -2.14 -6.20
C ASP A 27 4.46 -0.86 -7.05
N GLY A 28 5.31 -0.83 -8.06
CA GLY A 28 5.48 0.34 -8.92
C GLY A 28 6.48 1.37 -8.40
N VAL A 29 7.39 1.00 -7.51
CA VAL A 29 8.56 1.82 -7.13
C VAL A 29 9.55 1.96 -8.29
N VAL A 30 10.54 2.89 -8.16
CA VAL A 30 11.66 3.04 -9.13
C VAL A 30 11.30 3.74 -10.45
N ARG A 31 10.20 4.48 -10.49
CA ARG A 31 9.80 5.25 -11.68
C ARG A 31 10.03 6.75 -11.56
N ASN A 32 10.19 7.25 -10.35
CA ASN A 32 10.46 8.64 -10.00
C ASN A 32 11.02 8.69 -8.58
N ARG A 33 11.48 9.86 -8.15
CA ARG A 33 12.08 10.03 -6.82
C ARG A 33 11.04 10.18 -5.71
N THR A 34 9.91 10.81 -5.99
CA THR A 34 8.84 10.99 -5.00
C THR A 34 8.16 9.65 -4.71
N LEU A 35 8.16 9.29 -3.43
CA LEU A 35 7.51 8.09 -2.95
C LEU A 35 6.08 8.42 -2.54
N ILE A 36 5.13 7.60 -2.99
CA ILE A 36 3.73 7.66 -2.58
C ILE A 36 3.43 6.43 -1.74
N CYS A 37 3.03 6.65 -0.49
CA CYS A 37 2.63 5.62 0.45
C CYS A 37 1.12 5.73 0.71
N HIS A 38 0.29 5.00 -0.03
CA HIS A 38 -1.14 4.93 0.29
C HIS A 38 -1.31 4.35 1.69
N THR A 39 -1.95 5.10 2.56
CA THR A 39 -2.10 4.75 3.98
C THR A 39 -3.45 4.13 4.32
N HIS A 40 -4.38 4.12 3.37
CA HIS A 40 -5.72 3.52 3.52
C HIS A 40 -6.47 4.02 4.75
N GLY A 41 -6.22 5.29 5.13
CA GLY A 41 -6.84 5.92 6.30
C GLY A 41 -6.31 5.44 7.66
N PHE A 42 -5.17 4.76 7.70
CA PHE A 42 -4.49 4.42 8.94
C PHE A 42 -3.58 5.58 9.37
N ASP A 43 -4.04 6.39 10.34
CA ASP A 43 -3.31 7.58 10.82
C ASP A 43 -1.89 7.28 11.31
N GLY A 44 -1.68 6.13 11.94
CA GLY A 44 -0.36 5.71 12.42
C GLY A 44 0.63 5.51 11.28
N LEU A 45 0.18 5.02 10.13
CA LEU A 45 1.00 4.90 8.92
C LEU A 45 1.37 6.28 8.37
N SER A 46 0.41 7.20 8.27
CA SER A 46 0.69 8.57 7.82
C SER A 46 1.73 9.26 8.69
N LYS A 47 1.60 9.14 10.02
CA LYS A 47 2.57 9.70 10.97
C LYS A 47 3.96 9.09 10.81
N ALA A 48 4.06 7.76 10.67
CA ALA A 48 5.33 7.07 10.47
C ALA A 48 6.03 7.53 9.18
N ALA A 49 5.29 7.64 8.08
CA ALA A 49 5.85 8.13 6.81
C ALA A 49 6.29 9.59 6.90
N THR A 50 5.55 10.45 7.60
CA THR A 50 5.93 11.85 7.84
C THR A 50 7.23 11.92 8.67
N CYS A 51 7.36 11.13 9.74
CA CYS A 51 8.61 11.07 10.53
C CYS A 51 9.81 10.67 9.67
N VAL A 52 9.64 9.72 8.75
CA VAL A 52 10.70 9.29 7.84
C VAL A 52 11.02 10.40 6.83
N ALA A 53 10.01 11.02 6.23
CA ALA A 53 10.17 12.13 5.29
C ALA A 53 10.99 13.29 5.91
N ASP A 54 10.63 13.68 7.12
CA ASP A 54 11.31 14.75 7.86
C ASP A 54 12.76 14.37 8.20
N ARG A 55 12.97 13.14 8.69
CA ARG A 55 14.31 12.64 9.07
C ARG A 55 15.25 12.52 7.88
N MET A 56 14.71 12.12 6.73
CA MET A 56 15.49 11.90 5.52
C MET A 56 15.59 13.12 4.61
N ASP A 57 14.92 14.21 4.95
CA ASP A 57 14.76 15.41 4.10
C ASP A 57 14.33 15.03 2.68
N HIS A 58 13.34 14.14 2.59
CA HIS A 58 12.87 13.60 1.31
C HIS A 58 11.34 13.51 1.30
N PRO A 59 10.67 14.05 0.26
CA PRO A 59 9.21 14.05 0.22
C PRO A 59 8.65 12.63 0.11
N ILE A 60 7.68 12.32 0.98
CA ILE A 60 6.83 11.12 0.92
C ILE A 60 5.38 11.59 0.96
N GLU A 61 4.61 11.26 -0.06
CA GLU A 61 3.18 11.54 -0.08
C GLU A 61 2.41 10.41 0.61
N THR A 62 1.38 10.77 1.37
CA THR A 62 0.62 9.81 2.19
C THR A 62 -0.89 9.90 1.94
N PRO A 63 -1.36 9.62 0.71
CA PRO A 63 -2.79 9.66 0.41
C PRO A 63 -3.56 8.63 1.25
N PRO A 64 -4.71 9.02 1.85
CA PRO A 64 -5.50 8.14 2.71
C PRO A 64 -6.51 7.27 1.94
N GLU A 65 -6.67 7.49 0.65
CA GLU A 65 -7.63 6.78 -0.18
C GLU A 65 -7.31 5.28 -0.24
N LEU A 66 -8.36 4.48 -0.28
CA LEU A 66 -8.24 3.05 -0.44
C LEU A 66 -7.75 2.70 -1.85
N ASN A 67 -6.77 1.82 -1.92
CA ASN A 67 -6.25 1.31 -3.18
C ASN A 67 -6.35 -0.23 -3.20
N PRO A 68 -7.45 -0.80 -3.75
CA PRO A 68 -7.72 -2.24 -3.72
C PRO A 68 -6.93 -3.04 -4.77
N HIS A 69 -5.79 -2.54 -5.17
CA HIS A 69 -4.94 -3.17 -6.18
C HIS A 69 -3.60 -3.52 -5.55
N SER A 70 -3.18 -4.75 -5.63
CA SER A 70 -1.92 -5.27 -5.13
C SER A 70 -1.98 -5.99 -3.77
N ASP A 71 -0.91 -6.68 -3.40
CA ASP A 71 -0.85 -7.75 -2.39
C ASP A 71 -1.10 -7.33 -0.92
N HIS A 72 -1.11 -6.03 -0.63
CA HIS A 72 -1.50 -5.53 0.70
C HIS A 72 -3.01 -5.63 0.95
N TRP A 73 -3.81 -5.63 -0.14
CA TRP A 73 -5.24 -5.44 -0.07
C TRP A 73 -5.98 -6.51 0.74
N PRO A 74 -5.71 -7.82 0.59
CA PRO A 74 -6.36 -8.85 1.40
C PRO A 74 -6.23 -8.66 2.91
N TYR A 75 -5.16 -8.00 3.36
CA TYR A 75 -4.96 -7.69 4.78
C TYR A 75 -5.67 -6.41 5.21
N VAL A 76 -5.62 -5.38 4.35
CA VAL A 76 -6.28 -4.09 4.62
C VAL A 76 -7.79 -4.26 4.76
N LEU A 77 -8.42 -5.11 3.97
CA LEU A 77 -9.84 -5.45 4.07
C LEU A 77 -10.26 -5.86 5.49
N TRP A 78 -9.39 -6.53 6.21
CA TRP A 78 -9.63 -6.99 7.58
C TRP A 78 -9.05 -6.06 8.64
N GLY A 79 -8.73 -4.84 8.26
CA GLY A 79 -8.29 -3.80 9.19
C GLY A 79 -6.83 -3.89 9.61
N VAL A 80 -6.01 -4.72 8.95
CA VAL A 80 -4.57 -4.75 9.16
C VAL A 80 -3.96 -3.50 8.52
N PRO A 81 -3.16 -2.72 9.26
CA PRO A 81 -2.48 -1.56 8.68
C PRO A 81 -1.58 -1.97 7.52
N GLY A 82 -1.70 -1.29 6.39
CA GLY A 82 -0.91 -1.64 5.22
C GLY A 82 -0.57 -0.42 4.36
N TYR A 83 0.68 -0.33 3.91
CA TYR A 83 1.08 0.57 2.85
C TYR A 83 0.99 -0.11 1.49
N HIS A 84 0.49 0.61 0.51
CA HIS A 84 0.84 0.40 -0.88
C HIS A 84 1.84 1.48 -1.27
N VAL A 85 3.08 1.07 -1.46
CA VAL A 85 4.20 1.95 -1.77
C VAL A 85 4.49 1.93 -3.27
N ARG A 86 4.46 3.09 -3.89
CA ARG A 86 4.79 3.28 -5.31
C ARG A 86 5.54 4.59 -5.53
N ALA A 87 6.12 4.77 -6.72
CA ALA A 87 6.64 6.06 -7.13
C ALA A 87 5.52 6.94 -7.71
N ASP A 88 5.64 8.26 -7.54
CA ASP A 88 4.86 9.20 -8.34
C ASP A 88 5.33 9.14 -9.80
N THR A 89 4.42 8.87 -10.71
CA THR A 89 4.72 8.81 -12.15
C THR A 89 4.22 10.03 -12.91
N GLY A 90 3.59 10.99 -12.22
CA GLY A 90 2.97 12.16 -12.84
C GLY A 90 2.07 11.77 -14.00
N ASP A 91 2.16 12.50 -15.11
CA ASP A 91 1.36 12.28 -16.31
C ASP A 91 1.75 11.02 -17.13
N VAL A 92 2.88 10.38 -16.79
CA VAL A 92 3.35 9.17 -17.51
C VAL A 92 2.52 7.94 -17.13
N GLY A 93 1.85 7.98 -15.98
CA GLY A 93 0.99 6.91 -15.50
C GLY A 93 1.77 5.58 -15.35
N ARG A 94 1.20 4.47 -15.87
CA ARG A 94 1.82 3.14 -15.77
C ARG A 94 3.09 2.99 -16.63
N GLY A 95 3.30 3.85 -17.60
CA GLY A 95 4.45 3.83 -18.49
C GLY A 95 4.58 2.49 -19.24
N TRP A 96 5.71 1.79 -19.08
CA TRP A 96 5.97 0.47 -19.68
C TRP A 96 5.33 -0.69 -18.93
N GLY A 97 4.84 -0.47 -17.70
CA GLY A 97 4.27 -1.50 -16.85
C GLY A 97 3.16 -2.29 -17.55
N HIS A 98 3.17 -3.62 -17.37
CA HIS A 98 2.26 -4.58 -18.02
C HIS A 98 2.39 -4.65 -19.55
N THR A 99 3.54 -4.30 -20.09
CA THR A 99 3.86 -4.44 -21.52
C THR A 99 5.14 -5.27 -21.72
N HIS A 100 5.35 -5.80 -22.92
CA HIS A 100 6.62 -6.49 -23.27
C HIS A 100 7.84 -5.56 -23.21
N ALA A 101 7.65 -4.24 -23.16
CA ALA A 101 8.71 -3.26 -23.05
C ALA A 101 9.13 -2.99 -21.60
N ASP A 102 8.46 -3.58 -20.60
CA ASP A 102 8.85 -3.49 -19.20
C ASP A 102 10.03 -4.40 -18.90
N THR A 103 11.19 -3.85 -19.11
CA THR A 103 12.48 -4.55 -19.05
C THR A 103 13.43 -3.85 -18.08
N LEU A 104 14.41 -4.57 -17.55
CA LEU A 104 15.33 -4.11 -16.52
C LEU A 104 16.08 -2.82 -16.89
N ASP A 105 16.35 -2.60 -18.18
CA ASP A 105 17.03 -1.39 -18.68
C ASP A 105 16.18 -0.11 -18.54
N LYS A 106 14.89 -0.22 -18.24
CA LYS A 106 14.00 0.90 -17.95
C LYS A 106 14.12 1.42 -16.51
N LEU A 107 14.78 0.68 -15.64
CA LEU A 107 14.91 1.04 -14.25
C LEU A 107 16.13 1.94 -14.02
N SER A 108 15.94 3.01 -13.25
CA SER A 108 17.01 3.86 -12.77
C SER A 108 17.64 3.23 -11.52
N VAL A 109 18.90 2.84 -11.59
CA VAL A 109 19.65 2.32 -10.43
C VAL A 109 19.72 3.35 -9.30
N ARG A 110 19.77 4.63 -9.65
CA ARG A 110 19.76 5.72 -8.66
C ARG A 110 18.45 5.74 -7.90
N ASP A 111 17.33 5.74 -8.61
CA ASP A 111 16.00 5.81 -8.00
C ASP A 111 15.73 4.54 -7.17
N LEU A 112 16.17 3.38 -7.66
CA LEU A 112 16.09 2.13 -6.90
C LEU A 112 16.83 2.23 -5.56
N ARG A 113 18.04 2.79 -5.54
CA ARG A 113 18.81 2.95 -4.30
C ARG A 113 18.14 3.94 -3.34
N GLU A 114 17.74 5.11 -3.84
CA GLU A 114 17.07 6.13 -3.03
C GLU A 114 15.78 5.56 -2.39
N GLN A 115 14.94 4.92 -3.18
CA GLN A 115 13.67 4.35 -2.69
C GLN A 115 13.89 3.16 -1.77
N THR A 116 14.90 2.33 -2.02
CA THR A 116 15.25 1.22 -1.10
C THR A 116 15.62 1.76 0.28
N ILE A 117 16.37 2.86 0.35
CA ILE A 117 16.72 3.51 1.62
C ILE A 117 15.44 3.99 2.32
N LEU A 118 14.56 4.72 1.62
CA LEU A 118 13.32 5.24 2.19
C LEU A 118 12.39 4.12 2.69
N VAL A 119 12.21 3.07 1.91
CA VAL A 119 11.40 1.91 2.31
C VAL A 119 12.02 1.19 3.52
N THR A 120 13.35 1.07 3.56
CA THR A 120 14.05 0.52 4.73
C THR A 120 13.79 1.35 5.97
N GLU A 121 13.87 2.68 5.88
CA GLU A 121 13.57 3.58 6.98
C GLU A 121 12.10 3.49 7.42
N LEU A 122 11.15 3.33 6.48
CA LEU A 122 9.74 3.07 6.81
C LEU A 122 9.57 1.76 7.62
N VAL A 123 10.25 0.70 7.21
CA VAL A 123 10.21 -0.59 7.93
C VAL A 123 10.83 -0.45 9.32
N VAL A 124 11.97 0.23 9.45
CA VAL A 124 12.62 0.48 10.75
C VAL A 124 11.71 1.30 11.66
N GLU A 125 11.10 2.37 11.12
CA GLU A 125 10.16 3.21 11.85
C GLU A 125 8.96 2.38 12.37
N LEU A 126 8.35 1.57 11.51
CA LEU A 126 7.23 0.70 11.87
C LEU A 126 7.65 -0.39 12.88
N ALA A 127 8.87 -0.90 12.80
CA ALA A 127 9.39 -1.89 13.73
C ALA A 127 9.69 -1.32 15.13
N SER A 128 9.82 0.01 15.23
CA SER A 128 10.06 0.68 16.52
C SER A 128 8.91 0.46 17.49
N ASN A 129 9.23 0.31 18.78
CA ASN A 129 8.24 0.24 19.85
C ASN A 129 7.55 1.60 20.11
N GLU A 130 8.13 2.70 19.64
CA GLU A 130 7.60 4.04 19.81
C GLU A 130 6.48 4.33 18.81
N THR A 131 6.50 3.66 17.65
CA THR A 131 5.50 3.84 16.59
C THR A 131 4.29 2.95 16.84
N THR A 132 3.15 3.57 17.09
CA THR A 132 1.86 2.89 17.25
C THR A 132 1.04 3.01 15.98
N VAL A 133 0.61 1.87 15.45
CA VAL A 133 -0.29 1.79 14.32
C VAL A 133 -1.54 1.02 14.75
N SER A 134 -2.65 1.73 14.90
CA SER A 134 -3.92 1.14 15.30
C SER A 134 -4.60 0.47 14.10
N ARG A 135 -5.27 -0.64 14.36
CA ARG A 135 -6.13 -1.31 13.40
C ARG A 135 -7.40 -0.49 13.15
N ARG A 136 -8.02 -0.73 12.02
CA ARG A 136 -9.36 -0.25 11.70
C ARG A 136 -10.35 -1.41 11.76
N GLN A 137 -11.61 -1.09 12.05
CA GLN A 137 -12.66 -2.09 11.94
C GLN A 137 -13.00 -2.35 10.46
N PRO A 138 -13.31 -3.61 10.06
CA PRO A 138 -13.74 -3.90 8.69
C PRO A 138 -14.94 -3.04 8.24
N SER A 139 -15.85 -2.72 9.14
CA SER A 139 -16.98 -1.81 8.87
C SER A 139 -16.55 -0.37 8.50
N GLU A 140 -15.43 0.12 9.05
CA GLU A 140 -14.88 1.44 8.70
C GLU A 140 -14.25 1.43 7.30
N ILE A 141 -13.63 0.30 6.93
CA ILE A 141 -13.08 0.10 5.58
C ILE A 141 -14.24 0.01 4.57
N ALA A 142 -15.28 -0.79 4.86
CA ALA A 142 -16.48 -0.90 4.04
C ALA A 142 -17.12 0.47 3.80
N ALA A 143 -17.35 1.24 4.86
CA ALA A 143 -17.91 2.58 4.75
C ALA A 143 -17.02 3.55 3.95
N GLN A 144 -15.71 3.39 3.99
CA GLN A 144 -14.82 4.19 3.15
C GLN A 144 -14.89 3.77 1.68
N LEU A 145 -14.95 2.47 1.37
CA LEU A 145 -15.16 1.97 0.00
C LEU A 145 -16.45 2.53 -0.61
N GLU A 146 -17.53 2.60 0.18
CA GLU A 146 -18.80 3.20 -0.25
C GLU A 146 -18.62 4.71 -0.55
N ARG A 147 -18.01 5.47 0.36
CA ARG A 147 -17.77 6.90 0.16
C ARG A 147 -16.88 7.21 -1.05
N GLU A 148 -15.95 6.33 -1.37
CA GLU A 148 -15.05 6.45 -2.52
C GLU A 148 -15.65 5.87 -3.81
N ASN A 149 -16.92 5.44 -3.80
CA ASN A 149 -17.65 4.85 -4.93
C ASN A 149 -16.96 3.60 -5.51
N ARG A 150 -16.34 2.80 -4.66
CA ARG A 150 -15.67 1.55 -5.05
C ARG A 150 -16.49 0.30 -4.79
N ALA A 151 -17.44 0.37 -3.85
CA ALA A 151 -18.25 -0.76 -3.40
C ALA A 151 -19.06 -1.41 -4.53
N GLU A 152 -19.72 -0.60 -5.37
CA GLU A 152 -20.54 -1.11 -6.48
C GLU A 152 -19.71 -1.95 -7.46
N GLY A 153 -18.52 -1.46 -7.85
CA GLY A 153 -17.63 -2.19 -8.74
C GLY A 153 -17.19 -3.54 -8.14
N MET A 154 -16.83 -3.55 -6.86
CA MET A 154 -16.44 -4.77 -6.14
C MET A 154 -17.58 -5.76 -6.01
N GLN A 155 -18.82 -5.29 -5.78
CA GLN A 155 -20.00 -6.14 -5.74
C GLN A 155 -20.28 -6.79 -7.10
N VAL A 156 -20.17 -6.04 -8.17
CA VAL A 156 -20.40 -6.53 -9.54
C VAL A 156 -19.43 -7.65 -9.93
N ILE A 157 -18.16 -7.52 -9.56
CA ILE A 157 -17.14 -8.53 -9.87
C ILE A 157 -17.01 -9.65 -8.84
N GLY A 158 -17.77 -9.57 -7.73
CA GLY A 158 -17.74 -10.57 -6.66
C GLY A 158 -16.61 -10.43 -5.65
N ASP A 159 -15.91 -9.29 -5.64
CA ASP A 159 -14.79 -9.01 -4.73
C ASP A 159 -15.21 -8.28 -3.44
N TRP A 160 -16.51 -8.07 -3.23
CA TRP A 160 -17.03 -7.46 -2.00
C TRP A 160 -17.04 -8.49 -0.86
N PRO A 161 -16.18 -8.35 0.15
CA PRO A 161 -16.01 -9.38 1.18
C PRO A 161 -16.99 -9.24 2.35
N TYR A 162 -17.70 -8.11 2.42
CA TYR A 162 -18.59 -7.84 3.53
C TYR A 162 -20.01 -8.30 3.18
N GLU A 163 -20.51 -9.30 3.89
CA GLU A 163 -21.93 -9.63 3.83
C GLU A 163 -22.74 -8.41 4.29
N ALA A 164 -23.95 -8.24 3.75
CA ALA A 164 -24.80 -7.12 4.13
C ALA A 164 -25.00 -7.11 5.65
N ILE A 165 -24.40 -6.14 6.30
CA ILE A 165 -24.51 -5.90 7.74
C ILE A 165 -25.88 -5.29 8.03
#